data_f5662b6469d54c619081af624fb8b6bd
#
_entry.id   f5662b6469d54c619081af624fb8b6bd
#
_cell.length_a   1.000
_cell.length_b   1.000
_cell.length_c   1.000
_cell.angle_alpha   90.00
_cell.angle_beta   90.00
_cell.angle_gamma   90.00
#
_symmetry.space_group_name_H-M   'P 1'
#
loop_
_entity.id
_entity.type
_entity.pdbx_description
1 polymer ?
#
loop_
_entity_poly.entity_id
_entity_poly.type
_entity_poly.pdbx_seq_one_letter_code
_entity_poly.pdbx_strand_id
1 'polypeptide(L)'
;MRLKLKQHNKAAYERVMAAFERDRMTCVCHPTGTGKSYIVAAVTEHFKRVLILAPNIFVLRQQQQVINWRKDIEYRTYQWLNKNVTDITEQYDLIVIDEFHRAGAPVWSATVGLLIESQKEAKVLGTSATPVRYLDDERNMADELFNGHVASNMTIAEAWTVYNVLPIPRYVSGLFRWDKTIDDAVERINKSRTLNDEEKRQRIFRLSNKKVAWERSYGMPTILSRHLDKDARRIIIFCSHIETLEQIKDEVCGWFREAGFTLAGTYILHSQLKDSEQRKQMQGFEADTNDGVKLMFCVDMLNEGIHVPNVSAVLMLRTTSSRIIYMQQMGRCLTTANTEKPLVLDMVDNITTTTAIRGFQEEFKMMEALQAEREKREPRKFEVIDYTMSVRQVIDKLVPDFKRKTDDIMKGVEEFFETHGRRPSRYAAGEYRIEQDWHMMSQRYPDSPIILKCKAIDKAYRERQTAGLIAEIERQCEEGKCISAVWEWHKLYQSHKNHPAIPILREKYGNKGAKPRVPIDETLDKVEDVCKKTGYQPRIVDNESLYHSWLNIKKKYPDNERVKQITDNYDVFDFNGTRTESNKAAIRTFITTNGRFPRRPEHEYNVYAQLRKRHRNDPEIQEWIKTYGRK
;
A
#
# COMPACT_ATOMS: atom_id res chain seq x y z
N MET A 1 -18.03 24.36 -19.51
CA MET A 1 -17.45 23.86 -18.25
C MET A 1 -18.22 24.46 -17.09
N ARG A 2 -18.90 23.63 -16.31
CA ARG A 2 -19.77 24.06 -15.17
C ARG A 2 -18.95 24.38 -13.92
N LEU A 3 -17.71 23.88 -13.85
CA LEU A 3 -16.80 24.05 -12.71
C LEU A 3 -15.76 25.14 -12.97
N LYS A 4 -15.58 26.03 -12.00
CA LYS A 4 -14.44 26.97 -11.98
C LYS A 4 -13.23 26.25 -11.37
N LEU A 5 -12.35 25.74 -12.20
CA LEU A 5 -11.11 25.09 -11.74
C LEU A 5 -10.10 26.13 -11.26
N LYS A 6 -9.35 25.80 -10.20
CA LYS A 6 -8.11 26.50 -9.85
C LYS A 6 -7.08 26.30 -10.96
N GLN A 7 -6.14 27.22 -11.12
CA GLN A 7 -5.19 27.24 -12.23
C GLN A 7 -4.44 25.93 -12.43
N HIS A 8 -3.92 25.33 -11.35
CA HIS A 8 -3.20 24.05 -11.42
C HIS A 8 -4.10 22.88 -11.87
N ASN A 9 -5.37 22.85 -11.42
CA ASN A 9 -6.33 21.83 -11.83
C ASN A 9 -6.78 22.04 -13.28
N LYS A 10 -6.88 23.28 -13.73
CA LYS A 10 -7.16 23.60 -15.13
C LYS A 10 -6.03 23.12 -16.03
N ALA A 11 -4.77 23.41 -15.68
CA ALA A 11 -3.62 22.94 -16.43
C ALA A 11 -3.52 21.41 -16.46
N ALA A 12 -3.82 20.72 -15.35
CA ALA A 12 -3.86 19.28 -15.31
C ALA A 12 -4.97 18.69 -16.19
N TYR A 13 -6.17 19.26 -16.12
CA TYR A 13 -7.30 18.90 -16.99
C TYR A 13 -6.95 19.05 -18.48
N GLU A 14 -6.38 20.19 -18.89
CA GLU A 14 -5.97 20.42 -20.27
C GLU A 14 -4.94 19.38 -20.76
N ARG A 15 -3.99 19.02 -19.90
CA ARG A 15 -3.02 17.95 -20.20
C ARG A 15 -3.67 16.57 -20.32
N VAL A 16 -4.66 16.26 -19.49
CA VAL A 16 -5.43 15.00 -19.57
C VAL A 16 -6.16 14.94 -20.91
N MET A 17 -6.86 16.01 -21.28
CA MET A 17 -7.60 16.05 -22.55
C MET A 17 -6.65 15.94 -23.76
N ALA A 18 -5.52 16.63 -23.76
CA ALA A 18 -4.50 16.49 -24.79
C ALA A 18 -3.85 15.09 -24.84
N ALA A 19 -3.69 14.44 -23.69
CA ALA A 19 -3.24 13.05 -23.64
C ALA A 19 -4.26 12.10 -24.27
N PHE A 20 -5.55 12.30 -24.02
CA PHE A 20 -6.61 11.49 -24.61
C PHE A 20 -6.77 11.59 -26.12
N GLU A 21 -6.24 12.64 -26.76
CA GLU A 21 -6.17 12.72 -28.22
C GLU A 21 -5.19 11.68 -28.80
N ARG A 22 -4.13 11.35 -28.07
CA ARG A 22 -3.04 10.46 -28.53
C ARG A 22 -3.15 9.07 -27.92
N ASP A 23 -3.54 9.00 -26.67
CA ASP A 23 -3.50 7.79 -25.85
C ASP A 23 -4.91 7.44 -25.33
N ARG A 24 -5.17 6.16 -25.16
CA ARG A 24 -6.41 5.68 -24.57
C ARG A 24 -6.41 5.88 -23.04
N MET A 25 -5.23 5.81 -22.41
CA MET A 25 -5.08 5.74 -20.97
C MET A 25 -4.06 6.77 -20.49
N THR A 26 -4.38 7.47 -19.42
CA THR A 26 -3.44 8.39 -18.77
C THR A 26 -3.76 8.54 -17.29
N CYS A 27 -2.85 9.13 -16.51
CA CYS A 27 -3.08 9.35 -15.10
C CYS A 27 -2.61 10.73 -14.61
N VAL A 28 -3.12 11.12 -13.44
CA VAL A 28 -2.76 12.33 -12.70
C VAL A 28 -2.26 11.93 -11.31
N CYS A 29 -1.04 12.35 -10.98
CA CYS A 29 -0.39 12.11 -9.70
C CYS A 29 -0.21 13.44 -8.96
N HIS A 30 -1.19 13.82 -8.15
CA HIS A 30 -1.19 15.05 -7.36
C HIS A 30 -1.38 14.76 -5.88
N PRO A 31 -0.72 15.50 -4.95
CA PRO A 31 -0.87 15.29 -3.51
C PRO A 31 -2.33 15.33 -3.04
N THR A 32 -2.59 14.73 -1.89
CA THR A 32 -3.89 14.84 -1.23
C THR A 32 -4.20 16.32 -0.93
N GLY A 33 -5.47 16.70 -1.08
CA GLY A 33 -5.91 18.09 -0.81
C GLY A 33 -5.76 19.07 -1.98
N THR A 34 -5.12 18.71 -3.10
CA THR A 34 -4.95 19.58 -4.28
C THR A 34 -6.18 19.66 -5.18
N GLY A 35 -7.21 18.84 -4.92
CA GLY A 35 -8.47 18.88 -5.68
C GLY A 35 -8.51 17.98 -6.91
N LYS A 36 -7.91 16.79 -6.87
CA LYS A 36 -7.99 15.76 -7.93
C LYS A 36 -9.43 15.49 -8.40
N SER A 37 -10.38 15.43 -7.46
CA SER A 37 -11.81 15.21 -7.78
C SER A 37 -12.40 16.27 -8.71
N TYR A 38 -11.92 17.51 -8.68
CA TYR A 38 -12.35 18.57 -9.60
C TYR A 38 -11.79 18.34 -11.02
N ILE A 39 -10.61 17.75 -11.15
CA ILE A 39 -10.06 17.37 -12.46
C ILE A 39 -10.92 16.27 -13.06
N VAL A 40 -11.23 15.22 -12.26
CA VAL A 40 -12.14 14.14 -12.66
C VAL A 40 -13.48 14.71 -13.10
N ALA A 41 -14.08 15.59 -12.29
CA ALA A 41 -15.35 16.21 -12.58
C ALA A 41 -15.35 16.95 -13.92
N ALA A 42 -14.30 17.73 -14.21
CA ALA A 42 -14.17 18.45 -15.47
C ALA A 42 -14.01 17.50 -16.68
N VAL A 43 -13.24 16.43 -16.52
CA VAL A 43 -13.07 15.44 -17.59
C VAL A 43 -14.39 14.71 -17.89
N THR A 44 -15.19 14.38 -16.87
CA THR A 44 -16.47 13.70 -17.06
C THR A 44 -17.46 14.50 -17.92
N GLU A 45 -17.35 15.83 -18.01
CA GLU A 45 -18.24 16.66 -18.85
C GLU A 45 -18.18 16.27 -20.34
N HIS A 46 -17.11 15.63 -20.80
CA HIS A 46 -16.87 15.28 -22.21
C HIS A 46 -17.34 13.87 -22.59
N PHE A 47 -17.80 13.07 -21.64
CA PHE A 47 -18.15 11.68 -21.84
C PHE A 47 -19.60 11.41 -21.39
N LYS A 48 -20.32 10.57 -22.13
CA LYS A 48 -21.71 10.27 -21.81
C LYS A 48 -21.83 9.18 -20.75
N ARG A 49 -21.19 8.04 -20.95
CA ARG A 49 -21.25 6.89 -20.03
C ARG A 49 -19.95 6.80 -19.25
N VAL A 50 -20.03 7.07 -17.98
CA VAL A 50 -18.85 7.18 -17.09
C VAL A 50 -18.97 6.20 -15.93
N LEU A 51 -17.94 5.40 -15.72
CA LEU A 51 -17.74 4.59 -14.53
C LEU A 51 -16.63 5.21 -13.67
N ILE A 52 -16.90 5.42 -12.38
CA ILE A 52 -15.89 5.85 -11.41
C ILE A 52 -15.69 4.73 -10.39
N LEU A 53 -14.45 4.22 -10.35
CA LEU A 53 -13.99 3.22 -9.39
C LEU A 53 -13.17 3.88 -8.28
N ALA A 54 -13.42 3.49 -7.03
CA ALA A 54 -12.65 3.95 -5.88
C ALA A 54 -12.49 2.85 -4.82
N PRO A 55 -11.52 2.97 -3.90
CA PRO A 55 -11.26 1.94 -2.89
C PRO A 55 -12.42 1.75 -1.89
N ASN A 56 -13.19 2.80 -1.61
CA ASN A 56 -14.27 2.73 -0.64
C ASN A 56 -15.42 3.72 -0.95
N ILE A 57 -16.53 3.53 -0.24
CA ILE A 57 -17.76 4.30 -0.45
C ILE A 57 -17.64 5.79 -0.06
N PHE A 58 -16.74 6.14 0.85
CA PHE A 58 -16.56 7.54 1.26
C PHE A 58 -15.93 8.35 0.14
N VAL A 59 -14.92 7.79 -0.54
CA VAL A 59 -14.29 8.40 -1.71
C VAL A 59 -15.30 8.61 -2.83
N LEU A 60 -16.14 7.61 -3.10
CA LEU A 60 -17.21 7.72 -4.10
C LEU A 60 -18.19 8.86 -3.78
N ARG A 61 -18.58 9.01 -2.52
CA ARG A 61 -19.47 10.09 -2.10
C ARG A 61 -18.87 11.47 -2.30
N GLN A 62 -17.58 11.63 -2.06
CA GLN A 62 -16.90 12.89 -2.35
C GLN A 62 -16.90 13.20 -3.83
N GLN A 63 -16.66 12.20 -4.68
CA GLN A 63 -16.79 12.36 -6.13
C GLN A 63 -18.23 12.77 -6.50
N GLN A 64 -19.24 12.11 -5.92
CA GLN A 64 -20.65 12.44 -6.12
C GLN A 64 -21.01 13.87 -5.67
N GLN A 65 -20.46 14.34 -4.56
CA GLN A 65 -20.67 15.72 -4.08
C GLN A 65 -20.06 16.76 -5.04
N VAL A 66 -18.88 16.47 -5.57
CA VAL A 66 -18.19 17.34 -6.53
C VAL A 66 -18.88 17.29 -7.90
N ILE A 67 -19.46 16.12 -8.31
CA ILE A 67 -20.14 15.93 -9.60
C ILE A 67 -21.66 15.89 -9.39
N ASN A 68 -22.20 16.77 -8.60
CA ASN A 68 -23.60 16.74 -8.16
C ASN A 68 -24.63 17.07 -9.27
N TRP A 69 -24.19 17.63 -10.40
CA TRP A 69 -25.04 17.98 -11.54
C TRP A 69 -25.31 16.81 -12.51
N ARG A 70 -24.61 15.66 -12.35
CA ARG A 70 -24.78 14.47 -13.16
C ARG A 70 -25.24 13.29 -12.30
N LYS A 71 -26.38 12.67 -12.72
CA LYS A 71 -26.94 11.50 -12.04
C LYS A 71 -26.71 10.19 -12.81
N ASP A 72 -26.16 10.30 -14.02
CA ASP A 72 -25.95 9.24 -14.99
C ASP A 72 -24.57 8.58 -14.87
N ILE A 73 -23.73 9.01 -13.91
CA ILE A 73 -22.44 8.42 -13.62
C ILE A 73 -22.62 7.20 -12.73
N GLU A 74 -21.99 6.10 -13.10
CA GLU A 74 -21.93 4.90 -12.28
C GLU A 74 -20.74 4.97 -11.32
N TYR A 75 -21.02 4.74 -10.02
CA TYR A 75 -20.03 4.78 -8.95
C TYR A 75 -19.91 3.41 -8.30
N ARG A 76 -18.74 2.78 -8.35
CA ARG A 76 -18.48 1.44 -7.82
C ARG A 76 -17.19 1.37 -7.03
N THR A 77 -17.14 0.48 -6.03
CA THR A 77 -15.90 0.19 -5.31
C THR A 77 -15.12 -0.91 -6.02
N TYR A 78 -13.79 -0.97 -5.79
CA TYR A 78 -12.98 -2.09 -6.25
C TYR A 78 -13.49 -3.44 -5.75
N GLN A 79 -14.03 -3.48 -4.51
CA GLN A 79 -14.61 -4.70 -3.97
C GLN A 79 -15.89 -5.13 -4.73
N TRP A 80 -16.71 -4.19 -5.18
CA TRP A 80 -17.85 -4.48 -6.04
C TRP A 80 -17.36 -5.03 -7.38
N LEU A 81 -16.35 -4.40 -7.99
CA LEU A 81 -15.79 -4.84 -9.27
C LEU A 81 -15.31 -6.30 -9.20
N ASN A 82 -14.65 -6.70 -8.12
CA ASN A 82 -14.19 -8.09 -7.94
C ASN A 82 -15.31 -9.13 -8.00
N LYS A 83 -16.52 -8.74 -7.66
CA LYS A 83 -17.67 -9.64 -7.63
C LYS A 83 -18.46 -9.64 -8.94
N ASN A 84 -18.34 -8.55 -9.71
CA ASN A 84 -19.27 -8.29 -10.81
C ASN A 84 -18.58 -7.99 -12.15
N VAL A 85 -17.26 -8.11 -12.25
CA VAL A 85 -16.51 -7.72 -13.48
C VAL A 85 -16.95 -8.50 -14.71
N THR A 86 -17.38 -9.76 -14.56
CA THR A 86 -17.86 -10.61 -15.65
C THR A 86 -19.28 -10.26 -16.11
N ASP A 87 -20.04 -9.59 -15.25
CA ASP A 87 -21.45 -9.28 -15.48
C ASP A 87 -21.63 -7.86 -16.04
N ILE A 88 -20.52 -7.13 -16.26
CA ILE A 88 -20.56 -5.80 -16.85
C ILE A 88 -20.78 -5.93 -18.36
N THR A 89 -21.98 -5.65 -18.81
CA THR A 89 -22.39 -5.65 -20.22
C THR A 89 -22.38 -4.25 -20.83
N GLU A 90 -22.50 -3.22 -19.99
CA GLU A 90 -22.48 -1.83 -20.41
C GLU A 90 -21.12 -1.44 -20.99
N GLN A 91 -21.15 -0.62 -22.05
CA GLN A 91 -19.95 0.00 -22.62
C GLN A 91 -19.82 1.42 -22.09
N TYR A 92 -18.66 1.73 -21.49
CA TYR A 92 -18.36 3.07 -20.98
C TYR A 92 -17.54 3.86 -22.00
N ASP A 93 -17.71 5.18 -21.97
CA ASP A 93 -16.88 6.10 -22.75
C ASP A 93 -15.66 6.55 -21.93
N LEU A 94 -15.80 6.59 -20.59
CA LEU A 94 -14.74 6.91 -19.65
C LEU A 94 -14.79 6.01 -18.42
N ILE A 95 -13.64 5.47 -18.04
CA ILE A 95 -13.44 4.78 -16.77
C ILE A 95 -12.44 5.59 -15.94
N VAL A 96 -12.83 5.98 -14.74
CA VAL A 96 -11.96 6.65 -13.78
C VAL A 96 -11.54 5.64 -12.70
N ILE A 97 -10.24 5.54 -12.47
CA ILE A 97 -9.63 4.65 -11.46
C ILE A 97 -9.01 5.56 -10.38
N ASP A 98 -9.81 5.89 -9.37
CA ASP A 98 -9.35 6.77 -8.28
C ASP A 98 -8.53 5.98 -7.25
N GLU A 99 -7.42 6.59 -6.76
CA GLU A 99 -6.38 5.96 -5.95
C GLU A 99 -5.82 4.68 -6.63
N PHE A 100 -5.47 4.81 -7.92
CA PHE A 100 -5.05 3.69 -8.78
C PHE A 100 -3.82 2.92 -8.26
N HIS A 101 -3.02 3.50 -7.38
CA HIS A 101 -1.93 2.77 -6.72
C HIS A 101 -2.45 1.54 -5.93
N ARG A 102 -3.72 1.55 -5.54
CA ARG A 102 -4.40 0.38 -4.93
C ARG A 102 -4.82 -0.68 -5.92
N ALA A 103 -5.12 -0.30 -7.15
CA ALA A 103 -5.56 -1.24 -8.18
C ALA A 103 -4.53 -2.34 -8.47
N GLY A 104 -3.24 -2.12 -8.15
CA GLY A 104 -2.18 -3.14 -8.22
C GLY A 104 -2.22 -4.21 -7.12
N ALA A 105 -3.15 -4.16 -6.16
CA ALA A 105 -3.28 -5.22 -5.16
C ALA A 105 -3.59 -6.55 -5.83
N PRO A 106 -3.01 -7.69 -5.36
CA PRO A 106 -3.26 -9.00 -5.95
C PRO A 106 -4.75 -9.35 -6.07
N VAL A 107 -5.56 -8.81 -5.16
CA VAL A 107 -7.02 -9.02 -5.15
C VAL A 107 -7.74 -8.20 -6.22
N TRP A 108 -7.20 -7.04 -6.64
CA TRP A 108 -7.89 -6.11 -7.54
C TRP A 108 -7.26 -5.99 -8.92
N SER A 109 -5.95 -6.27 -9.05
CA SER A 109 -5.23 -6.06 -10.31
C SER A 109 -5.79 -6.87 -11.47
N ALA A 110 -6.17 -8.13 -11.22
CA ALA A 110 -6.75 -8.99 -12.25
C ALA A 110 -8.11 -8.45 -12.74
N THR A 111 -8.98 -8.04 -11.83
CA THR A 111 -10.33 -7.55 -12.18
C THR A 111 -10.32 -6.18 -12.83
N VAL A 112 -9.41 -5.29 -12.40
CA VAL A 112 -9.20 -4.00 -13.09
C VAL A 112 -8.63 -4.22 -14.50
N GLY A 113 -7.68 -5.15 -14.66
CA GLY A 113 -7.16 -5.55 -15.97
C GLY A 113 -8.26 -6.09 -16.88
N LEU A 114 -9.09 -7.01 -16.39
CA LEU A 114 -10.23 -7.55 -17.14
C LEU A 114 -11.22 -6.46 -17.57
N LEU A 115 -11.55 -5.53 -16.68
CA LEU A 115 -12.41 -4.40 -17.03
C LEU A 115 -11.80 -3.56 -18.16
N ILE A 116 -10.53 -3.17 -18.03
CA ILE A 116 -9.83 -2.37 -19.04
C ILE A 116 -9.79 -3.10 -20.40
N GLU A 117 -9.55 -4.41 -20.37
CA GLU A 117 -9.54 -5.25 -21.58
C GLU A 117 -10.91 -5.42 -22.23
N SER A 118 -11.98 -5.51 -21.43
CA SER A 118 -13.35 -5.64 -21.96
C SER A 118 -13.88 -4.33 -22.54
N GLN A 119 -13.37 -3.18 -22.09
CA GLN A 119 -13.83 -1.84 -22.46
C GLN A 119 -12.87 -1.12 -23.41
N LYS A 120 -12.52 -1.74 -24.55
CA LYS A 120 -11.42 -1.30 -25.44
C LYS A 120 -11.54 0.13 -25.96
N GLU A 121 -12.76 0.61 -26.17
CA GLU A 121 -13.03 1.97 -26.68
C GLU A 121 -13.05 3.04 -25.57
N ALA A 122 -13.20 2.62 -24.32
CA ALA A 122 -13.26 3.56 -23.21
C ALA A 122 -11.91 4.26 -22.98
N LYS A 123 -11.93 5.57 -22.76
CA LYS A 123 -10.79 6.28 -22.19
C LYS A 123 -10.64 5.90 -20.72
N VAL A 124 -9.40 5.82 -20.22
CA VAL A 124 -9.12 5.45 -18.82
C VAL A 124 -8.30 6.54 -18.15
N LEU A 125 -8.86 7.13 -17.09
CA LEU A 125 -8.20 8.14 -16.28
C LEU A 125 -7.83 7.57 -14.90
N GLY A 126 -6.55 7.51 -14.60
CA GLY A 126 -6.08 7.22 -13.23
C GLY A 126 -5.90 8.50 -12.41
N THR A 127 -6.28 8.47 -11.14
CA THR A 127 -5.93 9.53 -10.19
C THR A 127 -5.31 8.93 -8.93
N SER A 128 -4.24 9.55 -8.42
CA SER A 128 -3.58 9.12 -7.19
C SER A 128 -2.79 10.26 -6.55
N ALA A 129 -2.47 10.14 -5.27
CA ALA A 129 -1.49 11.01 -4.62
C ALA A 129 -0.06 10.61 -4.97
N THR A 130 0.15 9.37 -5.36
CA THR A 130 1.43 8.77 -5.74
C THR A 130 1.21 7.62 -6.71
N PRO A 131 2.08 7.44 -7.71
CA PRO A 131 1.99 6.32 -8.61
C PRO A 131 2.51 5.00 -8.01
N VAL A 132 3.28 5.08 -6.91
CA VAL A 132 4.03 3.93 -6.37
C VAL A 132 3.21 3.16 -5.34
N ARG A 133 3.22 1.85 -5.44
CA ARG A 133 2.67 0.91 -4.49
C ARG A 133 3.79 0.31 -3.62
N TYR A 134 3.76 0.62 -2.30
CA TYR A 134 4.85 0.26 -1.37
C TYR A 134 4.72 -1.10 -0.71
N LEU A 135 3.56 -1.73 -0.80
CA LEU A 135 3.34 -3.04 -0.15
C LEU A 135 3.99 -4.19 -0.92
N ASP A 136 4.31 -3.97 -2.20
CA ASP A 136 4.83 -4.99 -3.10
C ASP A 136 6.07 -4.44 -3.85
N ASP A 137 7.22 -4.32 -3.18
CA ASP A 137 8.51 -3.95 -3.76
C ASP A 137 8.54 -2.61 -4.53
N GLU A 138 7.81 -1.60 -4.05
CA GLU A 138 7.77 -0.25 -4.65
C GLU A 138 7.34 -0.23 -6.13
N ARG A 139 6.38 -1.06 -6.50
CA ARG A 139 5.84 -1.13 -7.86
C ARG A 139 5.27 0.22 -8.31
N ASN A 140 5.67 0.67 -9.50
CA ASN A 140 5.12 1.88 -10.10
C ASN A 140 3.84 1.56 -10.89
N MET A 141 2.70 1.86 -10.33
CA MET A 141 1.40 1.58 -10.92
C MET A 141 1.07 2.47 -12.12
N ALA A 142 1.73 3.63 -12.27
CA ALA A 142 1.61 4.43 -13.48
C ALA A 142 2.26 3.71 -14.68
N ASP A 143 3.40 3.05 -14.47
CA ASP A 143 4.05 2.26 -15.53
C ASP A 143 3.24 1.00 -15.85
N GLU A 144 2.71 0.32 -14.83
CA GLU A 144 2.01 -0.95 -15.02
C GLU A 144 0.62 -0.81 -15.63
N LEU A 145 -0.19 0.16 -15.16
CA LEU A 145 -1.57 0.34 -15.62
C LEU A 145 -1.69 1.33 -16.78
N PHE A 146 -0.80 2.34 -16.84
CA PHE A 146 -0.90 3.44 -17.79
C PHE A 146 0.30 3.51 -18.74
N ASN A 147 1.17 2.50 -18.79
CA ASN A 147 2.39 2.45 -19.60
C ASN A 147 3.29 3.69 -19.41
N GLY A 148 3.30 4.28 -18.22
CA GLY A 148 4.04 5.50 -17.91
C GLY A 148 3.41 6.79 -18.45
N HIS A 149 2.20 6.75 -19.01
CA HIS A 149 1.50 7.93 -19.53
C HIS A 149 0.92 8.77 -18.39
N VAL A 150 1.75 9.63 -17.79
CA VAL A 150 1.36 10.56 -16.74
C VAL A 150 1.09 11.94 -17.34
N ALA A 151 -0.18 12.31 -17.48
CA ALA A 151 -0.57 13.62 -18.03
C ALA A 151 -0.15 14.77 -17.12
N SER A 152 -0.23 14.59 -15.81
CA SER A 152 0.17 15.62 -14.84
C SER A 152 0.71 14.99 -13.57
N ASN A 153 1.88 15.46 -13.16
CA ASN A 153 2.51 15.10 -11.89
C ASN A 153 2.78 16.37 -11.10
N MET A 154 2.60 16.30 -9.78
CA MET A 154 2.87 17.39 -8.84
C MET A 154 3.46 16.83 -7.57
N THR A 155 4.61 17.32 -7.14
CA THR A 155 5.17 17.00 -5.82
C THR A 155 4.49 17.84 -4.73
N ILE A 156 4.67 17.44 -3.47
CA ILE A 156 4.16 18.23 -2.36
C ILE A 156 4.91 19.57 -2.22
N ALA A 157 6.21 19.57 -2.53
CA ALA A 157 7.02 20.77 -2.52
C ALA A 157 6.55 21.77 -3.59
N GLU A 158 6.18 21.32 -4.79
CA GLU A 158 5.55 22.15 -5.82
C GLU A 158 4.20 22.70 -5.36
N ALA A 159 3.37 21.85 -4.71
CA ALA A 159 2.08 22.30 -4.18
C ALA A 159 2.22 23.39 -3.11
N TRP A 160 3.29 23.37 -2.32
CA TRP A 160 3.60 24.38 -1.31
C TRP A 160 4.25 25.63 -1.89
N THR A 161 5.15 25.50 -2.86
CA THR A 161 6.04 26.60 -3.30
C THR A 161 5.60 27.22 -4.61
N VAL A 162 5.37 26.42 -5.64
CA VAL A 162 5.07 26.89 -7.00
C VAL A 162 3.59 27.25 -7.13
N TYR A 163 2.72 26.31 -6.70
CA TYR A 163 1.28 26.49 -6.88
C TYR A 163 0.58 27.16 -5.71
N ASN A 164 1.19 27.19 -4.53
CA ASN A 164 0.61 27.72 -3.29
C ASN A 164 -0.82 27.21 -3.00
N VAL A 165 -1.05 25.93 -3.29
CA VAL A 165 -2.39 25.31 -3.18
C VAL A 165 -2.60 24.54 -1.90
N LEU A 166 -1.52 24.18 -1.22
CA LEU A 166 -1.56 23.55 0.09
C LEU A 166 -0.87 24.45 1.12
N PRO A 167 -1.37 24.50 2.36
CA PRO A 167 -0.68 25.21 3.44
C PRO A 167 0.59 24.45 3.84
N ILE A 168 1.63 25.20 4.24
CA ILE A 168 2.85 24.64 4.82
C ILE A 168 2.55 24.31 6.28
N PRO A 169 2.68 23.04 6.73
CA PRO A 169 2.39 22.70 8.11
C PRO A 169 3.47 23.16 9.09
N ARG A 170 3.07 23.35 10.34
CA ARG A 170 3.98 23.32 11.48
C ARG A 170 4.17 21.84 11.86
N TYR A 171 5.41 21.40 11.99
CA TYR A 171 5.73 20.01 12.31
C TYR A 171 6.40 19.93 13.67
N VAL A 172 5.82 19.14 14.58
CA VAL A 172 6.35 18.91 15.91
C VAL A 172 6.57 17.41 16.10
N SER A 173 7.81 17.02 16.34
CA SER A 173 8.20 15.65 16.67
C SER A 173 8.46 15.51 18.16
N GLY A 174 7.95 14.43 18.74
CA GLY A 174 8.12 14.09 20.14
C GLY A 174 7.91 12.59 20.39
N LEU A 175 7.76 12.22 21.63
CA LEU A 175 7.39 10.88 22.07
C LEU A 175 6.24 10.96 23.06
N PHE A 176 5.16 10.22 22.81
CA PHE A 176 4.05 10.13 23.77
C PHE A 176 4.31 9.12 24.88
N ARG A 177 5.21 8.14 24.64
CA ARG A 177 5.66 7.16 25.62
C ARG A 177 7.18 7.15 25.69
N TRP A 178 7.71 7.62 26.80
CA TRP A 178 9.14 7.66 27.09
C TRP A 178 9.66 6.33 27.66
N ASP A 179 8.78 5.52 28.28
CA ASP A 179 9.14 4.30 28.99
C ASP A 179 9.97 3.37 28.14
N LYS A 180 9.49 2.99 26.97
CA LYS A 180 10.23 2.08 26.08
C LYS A 180 11.62 2.60 25.73
N THR A 181 11.75 3.88 25.42
CA THR A 181 13.05 4.50 25.07
C THR A 181 13.99 4.50 26.27
N ILE A 182 13.48 4.73 27.46
CA ILE A 182 14.24 4.71 28.70
C ILE A 182 14.61 3.28 29.09
N ASP A 183 13.67 2.34 29.02
CA ASP A 183 13.89 0.93 29.34
C ASP A 183 14.93 0.31 28.40
N ASP A 184 14.87 0.60 27.10
CA ASP A 184 15.89 0.20 26.13
C ASP A 184 17.25 0.77 26.48
N ALA A 185 17.32 2.03 26.96
CA ALA A 185 18.57 2.66 27.38
C ALA A 185 19.10 2.04 28.68
N VAL A 186 18.24 1.76 29.65
CA VAL A 186 18.57 1.07 30.91
C VAL A 186 19.08 -0.34 30.63
N GLU A 187 18.41 -1.09 29.79
CA GLU A 187 18.85 -2.44 29.40
C GLU A 187 20.26 -2.42 28.78
N ARG A 188 20.57 -1.43 27.95
CA ARG A 188 21.88 -1.26 27.33
C ARG A 188 22.96 -0.88 28.34
N ILE A 189 22.64 0.04 29.28
CA ILE A 189 23.56 0.35 30.40
C ILE A 189 23.87 -0.92 31.18
N ASN A 190 22.85 -1.74 31.49
CA ASN A 190 23.04 -2.99 32.24
C ASN A 190 23.88 -4.02 31.48
N LYS A 191 23.71 -4.12 30.16
CA LYS A 191 24.48 -5.03 29.28
C LYS A 191 25.90 -4.52 28.95
N SER A 192 26.24 -3.28 29.31
CA SER A 192 27.57 -2.73 29.04
C SER A 192 28.65 -3.51 29.78
N ARG A 193 29.72 -3.86 29.05
CA ARG A 193 30.89 -4.54 29.58
C ARG A 193 31.99 -3.55 29.99
N THR A 194 31.86 -2.27 29.62
CA THR A 194 32.84 -1.22 29.87
C THR A 194 32.55 -0.44 31.15
N LEU A 195 31.33 -0.58 31.70
CA LEU A 195 30.92 0.12 32.92
C LEU A 195 30.92 -0.83 34.10
N ASN A 196 31.47 -0.35 35.24
CA ASN A 196 31.30 -1.04 36.51
C ASN A 196 29.90 -0.82 37.12
N ASP A 197 29.52 -1.57 38.15
CA ASP A 197 28.18 -1.55 38.71
C ASP A 197 27.78 -0.20 39.33
N GLU A 198 28.77 0.55 39.89
CA GLU A 198 28.50 1.88 40.42
C GLU A 198 28.24 2.89 39.30
N GLU A 199 29.02 2.85 38.23
CA GLU A 199 28.80 3.69 37.04
C GLU A 199 27.43 3.39 36.38
N LYS A 200 27.05 2.09 36.30
CA LYS A 200 25.71 1.70 35.80
C LYS A 200 24.60 2.30 36.65
N ARG A 201 24.66 2.15 37.97
CA ARG A 201 23.69 2.73 38.92
C ARG A 201 23.58 4.24 38.77
N GLN A 202 24.71 4.95 38.73
CA GLN A 202 24.72 6.41 38.57
C GLN A 202 24.10 6.87 37.25
N ARG A 203 24.37 6.17 36.14
CA ARG A 203 23.82 6.50 34.82
C ARG A 203 22.33 6.24 34.75
N ILE A 204 21.87 5.11 35.29
CA ILE A 204 20.44 4.79 35.38
C ILE A 204 19.72 5.84 36.23
N PHE A 205 20.26 6.21 37.37
CA PHE A 205 19.69 7.25 38.22
C PHE A 205 19.59 8.61 37.51
N ARG A 206 20.65 9.02 36.81
CA ARG A 206 20.63 10.24 35.98
C ARG A 206 19.58 10.17 34.88
N LEU A 207 19.45 9.03 34.22
CA LEU A 207 18.47 8.81 33.17
C LEU A 207 17.02 8.89 33.71
N SER A 208 16.74 8.26 34.86
CA SER A 208 15.43 8.31 35.51
C SER A 208 15.04 9.73 35.93
N ASN A 209 15.98 10.51 36.50
CA ASN A 209 15.75 11.92 36.82
C ASN A 209 15.46 12.76 35.56
N LYS A 210 16.16 12.47 34.48
CA LYS A 210 15.92 13.16 33.20
C LYS A 210 14.55 12.80 32.62
N LYS A 211 14.11 11.54 32.72
CA LYS A 211 12.78 11.10 32.31
C LYS A 211 11.69 11.99 32.92
N VAL A 212 11.70 12.15 34.24
CA VAL A 212 10.73 13.00 34.95
C VAL A 212 10.76 14.46 34.46
N ALA A 213 11.96 15.00 34.23
CA ALA A 213 12.09 16.35 33.69
C ALA A 213 11.56 16.47 32.24
N TRP A 214 11.79 15.46 31.41
CA TRP A 214 11.29 15.44 30.03
C TRP A 214 9.78 15.26 29.97
N GLU A 215 9.20 14.36 30.78
CA GLU A 215 7.75 14.18 30.87
C GLU A 215 7.04 15.48 31.28
N ARG A 216 7.63 16.27 32.17
CA ARG A 216 7.11 17.59 32.55
C ARG A 216 7.28 18.64 31.44
N SER A 217 8.41 18.64 30.73
CA SER A 217 8.75 19.69 29.75
C SER A 217 8.26 19.39 28.35
N TYR A 218 8.15 18.13 27.98
CA TYR A 218 7.84 17.61 26.63
C TYR A 218 6.71 16.58 26.65
N GLY A 219 5.99 16.45 27.76
CA GLY A 219 4.80 15.61 27.82
C GLY A 219 3.68 16.11 26.92
N MET A 220 2.76 15.23 26.55
CA MET A 220 1.69 15.52 25.61
C MET A 220 0.85 16.76 25.98
N PRO A 221 0.41 16.96 27.24
CA PRO A 221 -0.33 18.17 27.60
C PRO A 221 0.46 19.47 27.35
N THR A 222 1.77 19.45 27.64
CA THR A 222 2.63 20.61 27.43
C THR A 222 2.84 20.89 25.93
N ILE A 223 3.05 19.85 25.12
CA ILE A 223 3.17 19.98 23.65
C ILE A 223 1.88 20.53 23.07
N LEU A 224 0.73 19.99 23.44
CA LEU A 224 -0.58 20.44 22.99
C LEU A 224 -0.83 21.91 23.37
N SER A 225 -0.58 22.29 24.62
CA SER A 225 -0.78 23.67 25.08
C SER A 225 0.11 24.70 24.39
N ARG A 226 1.32 24.30 23.94
CA ARG A 226 2.27 25.18 23.24
C ARG A 226 2.02 25.31 21.76
N HIS A 227 1.56 24.25 21.11
CA HIS A 227 1.57 24.18 19.65
C HIS A 227 0.18 24.11 19.02
N LEU A 228 -0.83 23.57 19.72
CA LEU A 228 -2.18 23.54 19.21
C LEU A 228 -2.88 24.88 19.45
N ASP A 229 -3.43 25.44 18.38
CA ASP A 229 -4.13 26.71 18.45
C ASP A 229 -5.41 26.57 19.27
N LYS A 230 -5.76 27.58 20.05
CA LYS A 230 -6.93 27.52 20.98
C LYS A 230 -8.28 27.43 20.25
N ASP A 231 -8.32 27.85 19.01
CA ASP A 231 -9.47 27.77 18.13
C ASP A 231 -9.52 26.47 17.29
N ALA A 232 -8.58 25.53 17.53
CA ALA A 232 -8.58 24.23 16.89
C ALA A 232 -9.94 23.50 17.08
N ARG A 233 -10.45 22.90 16.01
CA ARG A 233 -11.80 22.29 16.01
C ARG A 233 -11.78 20.79 15.80
N ARG A 234 -10.98 20.28 14.87
CA ARG A 234 -10.96 18.88 14.48
C ARG A 234 -9.54 18.34 14.46
N ILE A 235 -9.30 17.27 15.21
CA ILE A 235 -8.02 16.59 15.30
C ILE A 235 -8.21 15.14 14.86
N ILE A 236 -7.39 14.67 13.93
CA ILE A 236 -7.35 13.26 13.54
C ILE A 236 -6.17 12.60 14.25
N ILE A 237 -6.41 11.46 14.90
CA ILE A 237 -5.45 10.71 15.69
C ILE A 237 -5.25 9.35 15.04
N PHE A 238 -4.06 9.08 14.52
CA PHE A 238 -3.69 7.84 13.86
C PHE A 238 -3.11 6.85 14.86
N CYS A 239 -3.80 5.73 15.08
CA CYS A 239 -3.39 4.65 15.96
C CYS A 239 -2.90 3.43 15.17
N SER A 240 -2.04 2.60 15.78
CA SER A 240 -1.47 1.41 15.13
C SER A 240 -2.46 0.26 14.99
N HIS A 241 -3.23 -0.04 16.03
CA HIS A 241 -4.18 -1.15 16.11
C HIS A 241 -5.44 -0.74 16.89
N ILE A 242 -6.52 -1.48 16.68
CA ILE A 242 -7.81 -1.20 17.35
C ILE A 242 -7.67 -1.36 18.86
N GLU A 243 -6.98 -2.41 19.32
CA GLU A 243 -6.75 -2.63 20.76
C GLU A 243 -5.94 -1.48 21.37
N THR A 244 -4.93 -1.00 20.67
CA THR A 244 -4.14 0.17 21.12
C THR A 244 -5.00 1.42 21.20
N LEU A 245 -5.88 1.64 20.22
CA LEU A 245 -6.80 2.77 20.18
C LEU A 245 -7.70 2.76 21.43
N GLU A 246 -8.32 1.62 21.73
CA GLU A 246 -9.22 1.49 22.89
C GLU A 246 -8.49 1.73 24.22
N GLN A 247 -7.25 1.25 24.34
CA GLN A 247 -6.44 1.43 25.54
C GLN A 247 -6.01 2.88 25.77
N ILE A 248 -5.65 3.63 24.72
CA ILE A 248 -5.09 4.97 24.87
C ILE A 248 -6.12 6.09 24.73
N LYS A 249 -7.34 5.81 24.28
CA LYS A 249 -8.35 6.82 23.98
C LYS A 249 -8.60 7.77 25.15
N ASP A 250 -8.80 7.22 26.34
CA ASP A 250 -9.11 8.02 27.54
C ASP A 250 -7.89 8.81 28.00
N GLU A 251 -6.69 8.25 27.89
CA GLU A 251 -5.42 8.92 28.15
C GLU A 251 -5.23 10.12 27.22
N VAL A 252 -5.46 9.92 25.92
CA VAL A 252 -5.38 11.01 24.92
C VAL A 252 -6.41 12.10 25.22
N CYS A 253 -7.64 11.74 25.54
CA CYS A 253 -8.65 12.71 25.97
C CYS A 253 -8.21 13.50 27.23
N GLY A 254 -7.52 12.84 28.14
CA GLY A 254 -6.88 13.46 29.32
C GLY A 254 -5.86 14.52 28.91
N TRP A 255 -4.96 14.23 27.96
CA TRP A 255 -3.95 15.18 27.49
C TRP A 255 -4.54 16.49 26.97
N PHE A 256 -5.64 16.40 26.20
CA PHE A 256 -6.32 17.60 25.70
C PHE A 256 -6.96 18.43 26.82
N ARG A 257 -7.60 17.76 27.80
CA ARG A 257 -8.19 18.46 28.96
C ARG A 257 -7.12 19.13 29.81
N GLU A 258 -6.02 18.44 30.11
CA GLU A 258 -4.88 18.98 30.86
C GLU A 258 -4.21 20.15 30.11
N ALA A 259 -4.19 20.11 28.78
CA ALA A 259 -3.70 21.19 27.94
C ALA A 259 -4.67 22.41 27.88
N GLY A 260 -5.84 22.32 28.53
CA GLY A 260 -6.83 23.38 28.62
C GLY A 260 -7.86 23.41 27.48
N PHE A 261 -8.03 22.31 26.75
CA PHE A 261 -9.03 22.18 25.70
C PHE A 261 -10.31 21.51 26.19
N THR A 262 -11.46 22.09 25.83
CA THR A 262 -12.76 21.43 25.99
C THR A 262 -13.00 20.45 24.87
N LEU A 263 -13.44 19.23 25.18
CA LEU A 263 -13.77 18.23 24.17
C LEU A 263 -15.25 18.31 23.82
N ALA A 264 -15.55 18.58 22.55
CA ALA A 264 -16.91 18.60 22.01
C ALA A 264 -17.40 17.22 21.54
N GLY A 265 -16.48 16.28 21.32
CA GLY A 265 -16.83 14.92 20.94
C GLY A 265 -15.61 14.04 20.66
N THR A 266 -15.82 12.75 20.80
CA THR A 266 -14.82 11.71 20.51
C THR A 266 -15.43 10.68 19.59
N TYR A 267 -14.76 10.40 18.48
CA TYR A 267 -15.21 9.56 17.38
C TYR A 267 -14.17 8.50 17.09
N ILE A 268 -14.62 7.34 16.59
CA ILE A 268 -13.76 6.20 16.27
C ILE A 268 -14.05 5.73 14.84
N LEU A 269 -12.99 5.44 14.08
CA LEU A 269 -13.11 4.94 12.72
C LEU A 269 -12.09 3.83 12.45
N HIS A 270 -12.58 2.61 12.18
CA HIS A 270 -11.76 1.46 11.79
C HIS A 270 -12.58 0.48 10.94
N SER A 271 -11.89 -0.45 10.25
CA SER A 271 -12.49 -1.37 9.27
C SER A 271 -13.46 -2.40 9.86
N GLN A 272 -13.44 -2.64 11.16
CA GLN A 272 -14.36 -3.60 11.83
C GLN A 272 -15.72 -2.98 12.19
N LEU A 273 -15.88 -1.66 12.11
CA LEU A 273 -17.17 -1.02 12.28
C LEU A 273 -18.06 -1.29 11.06
N LYS A 274 -19.37 -1.45 11.30
CA LYS A 274 -20.35 -1.53 10.21
C LYS A 274 -20.41 -0.22 9.44
N ASP A 275 -20.72 -0.27 8.16
CA ASP A 275 -20.82 0.93 7.29
C ASP A 275 -21.76 2.00 7.84
N SER A 276 -22.86 1.61 8.49
CA SER A 276 -23.79 2.53 9.13
C SER A 276 -23.16 3.27 10.30
N GLU A 277 -22.37 2.56 11.12
CA GLU A 277 -21.68 3.14 12.26
C GLU A 277 -20.53 4.04 11.81
N GLN A 278 -19.71 3.60 10.85
CA GLN A 278 -18.67 4.43 10.26
C GLN A 278 -19.24 5.77 9.76
N ARG A 279 -20.42 5.73 9.11
CA ARG A 279 -21.11 6.95 8.63
C ARG A 279 -21.52 7.86 9.78
N LYS A 280 -22.09 7.30 10.84
CA LYS A 280 -22.50 8.05 12.04
C LYS A 280 -21.31 8.72 12.71
N GLN A 281 -20.19 8.01 12.87
CA GLN A 281 -18.96 8.55 13.41
C GLN A 281 -18.43 9.72 12.55
N MET A 282 -18.38 9.55 11.24
CA MET A 282 -17.95 10.60 10.32
C MET A 282 -18.88 11.81 10.36
N GLN A 283 -20.20 11.62 10.27
CA GLN A 283 -21.17 12.71 10.33
C GLN A 283 -21.07 13.51 11.64
N GLY A 284 -20.91 12.82 12.78
CA GLY A 284 -20.70 13.47 14.06
C GLY A 284 -19.42 14.28 14.12
N PHE A 285 -18.33 13.77 13.53
CA PHE A 285 -17.06 14.48 13.46
C PHE A 285 -17.10 15.70 12.52
N GLU A 286 -17.77 15.57 11.38
CA GLU A 286 -17.90 16.64 10.38
C GLU A 286 -18.90 17.73 10.78
N ALA A 287 -19.88 17.41 11.63
CA ALA A 287 -20.86 18.41 12.07
C ALA A 287 -20.18 19.60 12.76
N ASP A 288 -20.60 20.80 12.44
CA ASP A 288 -20.04 21.99 13.09
C ASP A 288 -20.48 22.07 14.56
N THR A 289 -19.54 22.54 15.39
CA THR A 289 -19.78 22.84 16.79
C THR A 289 -18.89 24.00 17.22
N ASN A 290 -19.41 24.87 18.07
CA ASN A 290 -18.64 25.98 18.61
C ASN A 290 -18.01 25.66 19.97
N ASP A 291 -18.29 24.46 20.53
CA ASP A 291 -18.08 24.16 21.95
C ASP A 291 -16.80 23.37 22.23
N GLY A 292 -15.79 23.41 21.39
CA GLY A 292 -14.50 22.78 21.69
C GLY A 292 -13.93 21.92 20.55
N VAL A 293 -12.99 21.05 20.91
CA VAL A 293 -12.24 20.19 19.98
C VAL A 293 -12.95 18.85 19.83
N LYS A 294 -13.07 18.39 18.60
CA LYS A 294 -13.49 17.02 18.26
C LYS A 294 -12.28 16.16 17.93
N LEU A 295 -12.23 14.96 18.50
CA LEU A 295 -11.16 13.99 18.29
C LEU A 295 -11.69 12.82 17.46
N MET A 296 -11.02 12.49 16.36
CA MET A 296 -11.27 11.29 15.55
C MET A 296 -10.10 10.33 15.69
N PHE A 297 -10.32 9.22 16.34
CA PHE A 297 -9.35 8.13 16.43
C PHE A 297 -9.54 7.20 15.22
N CYS A 298 -8.47 6.88 14.51
CA CYS A 298 -8.58 6.00 13.35
C CYS A 298 -7.44 4.97 13.28
N VAL A 299 -7.79 3.78 12.77
CA VAL A 299 -6.86 2.69 12.46
C VAL A 299 -7.06 2.30 11.00
N ASP A 300 -6.02 2.45 10.19
CA ASP A 300 -5.95 2.14 8.75
C ASP A 300 -7.07 2.76 7.87
N MET A 301 -7.91 3.59 8.48
CA MET A 301 -8.91 4.39 7.81
C MET A 301 -8.40 5.83 7.66
N LEU A 302 -9.03 6.63 6.84
CA LEU A 302 -8.60 8.01 6.56
C LEU A 302 -7.16 8.15 5.99
N ASN A 303 -6.47 7.05 5.72
CA ASN A 303 -5.20 7.12 5.01
C ASN A 303 -5.41 7.61 3.57
N GLU A 304 -6.59 7.37 2.98
CA GLU A 304 -6.84 7.61 1.56
C GLU A 304 -8.22 8.22 1.29
N GLY A 305 -8.25 9.12 0.31
CA GLY A 305 -9.44 9.54 -0.42
C GLY A 305 -10.51 10.33 0.36
N ILE A 306 -10.56 10.27 1.67
CA ILE A 306 -11.60 10.93 2.46
C ILE A 306 -11.16 12.35 2.80
N HIS A 307 -11.89 13.34 2.31
CA HIS A 307 -11.68 14.74 2.68
C HIS A 307 -12.51 15.09 3.90
N VAL A 308 -11.85 15.53 4.96
CA VAL A 308 -12.50 16.09 6.14
C VAL A 308 -12.20 17.58 6.17
N PRO A 309 -13.22 18.45 6.12
CA PRO A 309 -13.00 19.88 6.13
C PRO A 309 -12.52 20.36 7.50
N ASN A 310 -11.72 21.43 7.51
CA ASN A 310 -11.30 22.17 8.71
C ASN A 310 -10.62 21.29 9.77
N VAL A 311 -9.73 20.37 9.34
CA VAL A 311 -8.86 19.62 10.23
C VAL A 311 -7.73 20.54 10.68
N SER A 312 -7.68 20.86 11.96
CA SER A 312 -6.68 21.78 12.55
C SER A 312 -5.34 21.11 12.75
N ALA A 313 -5.35 19.82 13.13
CA ALA A 313 -4.13 19.06 13.35
C ALA A 313 -4.31 17.57 13.07
N VAL A 314 -3.19 16.89 12.83
CA VAL A 314 -3.09 15.43 12.90
C VAL A 314 -2.11 15.03 14.01
N LEU A 315 -2.48 14.02 14.78
CA LEU A 315 -1.67 13.42 15.84
C LEU A 315 -1.32 11.98 15.44
N MET A 316 -0.03 11.72 15.26
CA MET A 316 0.47 10.40 14.87
C MET A 316 0.95 9.64 16.10
N LEU A 317 0.22 8.61 16.48
CA LEU A 317 0.54 7.65 17.56
C LEU A 317 0.89 6.26 17.00
N ARG A 318 1.13 6.18 15.69
CA ARG A 318 1.61 4.97 15.02
C ARG A 318 2.93 5.21 14.31
N THR A 319 3.85 4.25 14.44
CA THR A 319 5.05 4.21 13.59
C THR A 319 4.70 3.74 12.18
N THR A 320 5.29 4.35 11.19
CA THR A 320 5.17 3.91 9.80
C THR A 320 6.53 3.94 9.11
N SER A 321 6.85 2.87 8.40
CA SER A 321 8.03 2.81 7.51
C SER A 321 7.69 3.30 6.09
N SER A 322 6.41 3.41 5.76
CA SER A 322 5.94 3.84 4.45
C SER A 322 5.85 5.36 4.38
N ARG A 323 6.72 5.96 3.56
CA ARG A 323 6.67 7.39 3.23
C ARG A 323 5.30 7.83 2.72
N ILE A 324 4.61 6.97 1.96
CA ILE A 324 3.31 7.29 1.38
C ILE A 324 2.21 7.32 2.42
N ILE A 325 2.09 6.27 3.26
CA ILE A 325 1.11 6.26 4.34
C ILE A 325 1.31 7.49 5.23
N TYR A 326 2.57 7.80 5.54
CA TYR A 326 2.93 8.98 6.29
C TYR A 326 2.43 10.27 5.63
N MET A 327 2.69 10.42 4.31
CA MET A 327 2.24 11.57 3.53
C MET A 327 0.72 11.68 3.43
N GLN A 328 0.05 10.55 3.29
CA GLN A 328 -1.42 10.51 3.26
C GLN A 328 -2.02 10.94 4.59
N GLN A 329 -1.45 10.51 5.70
CA GLN A 329 -1.86 10.91 7.06
C GLN A 329 -1.61 12.40 7.30
N MET A 330 -0.41 12.89 7.00
CA MET A 330 -0.09 14.31 7.07
C MET A 330 -1.01 15.15 6.18
N GLY A 331 -1.28 14.65 4.98
CA GLY A 331 -2.14 15.32 4.00
C GLY A 331 -3.58 15.56 4.47
N ARG A 332 -4.04 14.92 5.57
CA ARG A 332 -5.40 15.13 6.10
C ARG A 332 -5.62 16.52 6.69
N CYS A 333 -4.59 17.17 7.20
CA CYS A 333 -4.67 18.57 7.61
C CYS A 333 -4.23 19.56 6.51
N LEU A 334 -3.66 19.06 5.40
CA LEU A 334 -3.20 19.87 4.27
C LEU A 334 -4.31 19.95 3.22
N THR A 335 -5.22 20.91 3.35
CA THR A 335 -6.29 21.11 2.37
C THR A 335 -6.29 22.54 1.88
N THR A 336 -6.76 22.73 0.66
CA THR A 336 -6.88 24.08 0.04
C THR A 336 -7.88 25.01 0.75
N ALA A 337 -8.68 24.47 1.66
CA ALA A 337 -9.65 25.22 2.46
C ALA A 337 -9.05 25.78 3.75
N ASN A 338 -7.93 25.22 4.22
CA ASN A 338 -7.26 25.69 5.43
C ASN A 338 -6.42 26.93 5.09
N THR A 339 -6.76 28.06 5.69
CA THR A 339 -6.03 29.33 5.57
C THR A 339 -4.90 29.44 6.59
N GLU A 340 -4.95 28.67 7.67
CA GLU A 340 -3.99 28.66 8.76
C GLU A 340 -2.93 27.56 8.57
N LYS A 341 -1.82 27.68 9.31
CA LYS A 341 -0.74 26.67 9.28
C LYS A 341 -1.20 25.43 10.04
N PRO A 342 -1.59 24.36 9.38
CA PRO A 342 -2.02 23.14 10.06
C PRO A 342 -0.87 22.53 10.87
N LEU A 343 -1.21 21.82 11.95
CA LEU A 343 -0.25 21.24 12.85
C LEU A 343 -0.13 19.72 12.62
N VAL A 344 1.11 19.25 12.47
CA VAL A 344 1.44 17.82 12.45
C VAL A 344 2.18 17.50 13.75
N LEU A 345 1.58 16.65 14.58
CA LEU A 345 2.15 16.15 15.83
C LEU A 345 2.61 14.70 15.61
N ASP A 346 3.90 14.49 15.38
CA ASP A 346 4.52 13.17 15.26
C ASP A 346 5.08 12.73 16.61
N MET A 347 4.31 11.91 17.33
CA MET A 347 4.64 11.52 18.71
C MET A 347 5.21 10.11 18.82
N VAL A 348 5.71 9.57 17.73
CA VAL A 348 6.35 8.24 17.65
C VAL A 348 7.66 8.24 16.88
N ASP A 349 8.23 9.43 16.67
CA ASP A 349 9.54 9.61 16.04
C ASP A 349 9.62 9.12 14.58
N ASN A 350 8.53 9.25 13.82
CA ASN A 350 8.56 8.94 12.38
C ASN A 350 9.58 9.80 11.61
N ILE A 351 9.90 11.00 12.09
CA ILE A 351 10.91 11.90 11.48
C ILE A 351 12.27 11.22 11.31
N THR A 352 12.62 10.30 12.20
CA THR A 352 13.90 9.57 12.14
C THR A 352 13.77 8.28 11.35
N THR A 353 12.63 7.60 11.46
CA THR A 353 12.42 6.29 10.85
C THR A 353 12.15 6.36 9.36
N THR A 354 11.46 7.41 8.89
CA THR A 354 11.05 7.50 7.47
C THR A 354 11.97 8.35 6.59
N THR A 355 12.89 9.13 7.17
CA THR A 355 13.69 10.16 6.45
C THR A 355 12.85 11.13 5.58
N ALA A 356 11.53 10.88 5.49
CA ALA A 356 10.62 11.60 4.61
C ALA A 356 10.62 13.10 4.89
N ILE A 357 10.56 13.51 6.16
CA ILE A 357 10.49 14.92 6.55
C ILE A 357 11.76 15.68 6.20
N ARG A 358 12.93 15.05 6.38
CA ARG A 358 14.20 15.68 5.99
C ARG A 358 14.28 15.89 4.48
N GLY A 359 13.90 14.89 3.71
CA GLY A 359 13.83 15.02 2.25
C GLY A 359 12.87 16.13 1.81
N PHE A 360 11.70 16.27 2.48
CA PHE A 360 10.78 17.37 2.20
C PHE A 360 11.32 18.72 2.62
N GLN A 361 12.04 18.81 3.72
CA GLN A 361 12.68 20.05 4.12
C GLN A 361 13.73 20.53 3.11
N GLU A 362 14.55 19.61 2.61
CA GLU A 362 15.57 19.90 1.61
C GLU A 362 14.95 20.28 0.26
N GLU A 363 13.98 19.50 -0.21
CA GLU A 363 13.24 19.77 -1.45
C GLU A 363 12.50 21.13 -1.35
N PHE A 364 11.78 21.37 -0.25
CA PHE A 364 11.09 22.63 0.01
C PHE A 364 12.06 23.81 0.02
N LYS A 365 13.18 23.69 0.75
CA LYS A 365 14.18 24.76 0.87
C LYS A 365 14.75 25.15 -0.49
N MET A 366 15.07 24.14 -1.31
CA MET A 366 15.61 24.37 -2.65
C MET A 366 14.58 25.05 -3.57
N MET A 367 13.36 24.51 -3.60
CA MET A 367 12.30 25.05 -4.49
C MET A 367 11.82 26.41 -4.03
N GLU A 368 11.68 26.62 -2.70
CA GLU A 368 11.25 27.89 -2.13
C GLU A 368 12.28 29.00 -2.36
N ALA A 369 13.58 28.68 -2.27
CA ALA A 369 14.63 29.65 -2.58
C ALA A 369 14.53 30.14 -4.04
N LEU A 370 14.36 29.21 -4.99
CA LEU A 370 14.19 29.53 -6.40
C LEU A 370 12.92 30.36 -6.67
N GLN A 371 11.82 30.02 -6.01
CA GLN A 371 10.57 30.72 -6.20
C GLN A 371 10.58 32.12 -5.55
N ALA A 372 11.18 32.23 -4.35
CA ALA A 372 11.33 33.51 -3.65
C ALA A 372 12.22 34.48 -4.43
N GLU A 373 13.30 33.99 -5.07
CA GLU A 373 14.13 34.79 -5.96
C GLU A 373 13.34 35.32 -7.17
N ARG A 374 12.56 34.47 -7.82
CA ARG A 374 11.70 34.83 -8.96
C ARG A 374 10.66 35.88 -8.58
N GLU A 375 10.05 35.74 -7.40
CA GLU A 375 9.01 36.61 -6.87
C GLU A 375 9.57 37.81 -6.11
N LYS A 376 10.88 37.94 -5.95
CA LYS A 376 11.59 39.01 -5.21
C LYS A 376 11.05 39.16 -3.78
N ARG A 377 10.87 38.05 -3.06
CA ARG A 377 10.41 38.00 -1.67
C ARG A 377 11.33 37.17 -0.79
N GLU A 378 11.19 37.33 0.52
CA GLU A 378 11.88 36.43 1.46
C GLU A 378 11.35 35.01 1.37
N PRO A 379 12.25 33.99 1.45
CA PRO A 379 11.86 32.57 1.48
C PRO A 379 11.04 32.25 2.73
N ARG A 380 9.94 31.51 2.54
CA ARG A 380 9.15 30.95 3.64
C ARG A 380 9.92 29.81 4.30
N LYS A 381 9.58 29.49 5.54
CA LYS A 381 10.23 28.41 6.30
C LYS A 381 9.25 27.26 6.54
N PHE A 382 9.72 26.04 6.33
CA PHE A 382 9.06 24.85 6.83
C PHE A 382 9.56 24.62 8.26
N GLU A 383 8.71 24.95 9.24
CA GLU A 383 9.05 24.91 10.65
C GLU A 383 8.95 23.47 11.16
N VAL A 384 10.06 22.94 11.66
CA VAL A 384 10.17 21.62 12.29
C VAL A 384 10.76 21.78 13.68
N ILE A 385 10.01 21.35 14.69
CA ILE A 385 10.43 21.33 16.09
C ILE A 385 10.59 19.89 16.50
N ASP A 386 11.82 19.50 16.85
CA ASP A 386 12.14 18.12 17.22
C ASP A 386 12.58 18.03 18.69
N TYR A 387 11.65 17.63 19.54
CA TYR A 387 11.89 17.38 20.97
C TYR A 387 12.66 16.07 21.22
N THR A 388 12.71 15.16 20.25
CA THR A 388 13.41 13.87 20.41
C THR A 388 14.92 14.03 20.31
N MET A 389 15.41 15.03 19.57
CA MET A 389 16.84 15.26 19.36
C MET A 389 17.59 15.49 20.66
N SER A 390 17.06 16.35 21.55
CA SER A 390 17.69 16.66 22.85
C SER A 390 17.76 15.44 23.75
N VAL A 391 16.74 14.59 23.71
CA VAL A 391 16.66 13.35 24.51
C VAL A 391 17.69 12.35 24.02
N ARG A 392 17.78 12.15 22.71
CA ARG A 392 18.78 11.25 22.10
C ARG A 392 20.20 11.67 22.43
N GLN A 393 20.50 12.98 22.33
CA GLN A 393 21.83 13.49 22.68
C GLN A 393 22.22 13.19 24.14
N VAL A 394 21.24 13.21 25.05
CA VAL A 394 21.48 12.87 26.47
C VAL A 394 21.62 11.37 26.64
N ILE A 395 20.78 10.57 26.01
CA ILE A 395 20.90 9.10 26.02
C ILE A 395 22.25 8.68 25.46
N ASP A 396 22.66 9.22 24.32
CA ASP A 396 23.95 8.93 23.68
C ASP A 396 25.17 9.27 24.58
N LYS A 397 25.04 10.28 25.47
CA LYS A 397 26.06 10.61 26.45
C LYS A 397 26.06 9.66 27.66
N LEU A 398 24.88 9.17 28.04
CA LEU A 398 24.75 8.29 29.22
C LEU A 398 24.98 6.81 28.87
N VAL A 399 24.82 6.43 27.63
CA VAL A 399 24.98 5.06 27.12
C VAL A 399 26.15 5.03 26.12
N PRO A 400 27.40 4.97 26.58
CA PRO A 400 28.60 5.10 25.72
C PRO A 400 28.70 4.02 24.63
N ASP A 401 28.22 2.82 24.91
CA ASP A 401 28.19 1.69 23.95
C ASP A 401 27.07 1.79 22.90
N PHE A 402 26.32 2.87 22.91
CA PHE A 402 25.26 3.13 21.94
C PHE A 402 25.77 3.61 20.58
N LYS A 403 27.01 4.01 20.54
CA LYS A 403 27.78 4.00 19.31
C LYS A 403 28.35 2.58 19.11
N ARG A 404 27.54 1.60 18.73
CA ARG A 404 27.98 0.83 17.58
C ARG A 404 28.28 1.92 16.59
N LYS A 405 29.57 2.21 16.47
CA LYS A 405 29.97 3.34 15.67
C LYS A 405 29.27 3.13 14.36
N THR A 406 28.64 4.16 13.84
CA THR A 406 28.16 4.15 12.45
C THR A 406 29.21 3.46 11.59
N ASP A 407 30.49 3.64 11.91
CA ASP A 407 31.65 3.00 11.34
C ASP A 407 31.65 1.47 11.51
N ASP A 408 31.29 0.92 12.69
CA ASP A 408 31.27 -0.55 12.90
C ASP A 408 30.10 -1.20 12.14
N ILE A 409 28.95 -0.50 12.04
CA ILE A 409 27.81 -0.98 11.24
C ILE A 409 28.16 -0.88 9.76
N MET A 410 28.72 0.24 9.32
CA MET A 410 29.18 0.45 7.96
C MET A 410 30.23 -0.59 7.55
N LYS A 411 31.20 -0.87 8.44
CA LYS A 411 32.22 -1.89 8.23
C LYS A 411 31.61 -3.28 8.12
N GLY A 412 30.68 -3.63 9.02
CA GLY A 412 29.98 -4.93 8.95
C GLY A 412 29.15 -5.09 7.68
N VAL A 413 28.52 -4.02 7.22
CA VAL A 413 27.81 -4.00 5.93
C VAL A 413 28.79 -4.16 4.77
N GLU A 414 29.90 -3.41 4.76
CA GLU A 414 30.93 -3.50 3.73
C GLU A 414 31.53 -4.92 3.64
N GLU A 415 31.93 -5.48 4.79
CA GLU A 415 32.48 -6.84 4.89
C GLU A 415 31.51 -7.90 4.35
N PHE A 416 30.20 -7.72 4.59
CA PHE A 416 29.21 -8.63 4.04
C PHE A 416 29.17 -8.57 2.51
N PHE A 417 29.13 -7.36 1.93
CA PHE A 417 29.10 -7.19 0.48
C PHE A 417 30.38 -7.69 -0.18
N GLU A 418 31.55 -7.46 0.43
CA GLU A 418 32.83 -7.97 -0.06
C GLU A 418 32.90 -9.49 -0.01
N THR A 419 32.43 -10.10 1.09
CA THR A 419 32.50 -11.56 1.28
C THR A 419 31.49 -12.30 0.40
N HIS A 420 30.26 -11.77 0.28
CA HIS A 420 29.17 -12.46 -0.41
C HIS A 420 28.95 -11.96 -1.84
N GLY A 421 29.51 -10.82 -2.20
CA GLY A 421 29.37 -10.20 -3.52
C GLY A 421 27.93 -9.82 -3.91
N ARG A 422 27.01 -9.76 -2.93
CA ARG A 422 25.59 -9.47 -3.11
C ARG A 422 24.97 -8.76 -1.91
N ARG A 423 23.80 -8.21 -2.10
CA ARG A 423 22.97 -7.66 -1.01
C ARG A 423 22.54 -8.76 -0.02
N PRO A 424 22.51 -8.47 1.29
CA PRO A 424 21.95 -9.37 2.30
C PRO A 424 20.44 -9.56 2.10
N SER A 425 19.92 -10.75 2.45
CA SER A 425 18.52 -11.12 2.30
C SER A 425 17.86 -11.34 3.66
N ARG A 426 16.70 -10.71 3.88
CA ARG A 426 15.91 -10.92 5.11
C ARG A 426 15.42 -12.35 5.32
N TYR A 427 15.41 -13.15 4.25
CA TYR A 427 14.93 -14.54 4.27
C TYR A 427 16.05 -15.57 4.42
N ALA A 428 17.31 -15.15 4.32
CA ALA A 428 18.45 -16.03 4.51
C ALA A 428 18.81 -16.14 5.99
N ALA A 429 19.12 -17.36 6.44
CA ALA A 429 19.49 -17.61 7.83
C ALA A 429 20.72 -16.78 8.23
N GLY A 430 20.60 -16.02 9.32
CA GLY A 430 21.67 -15.17 9.85
C GLY A 430 21.84 -13.80 9.18
N GLU A 431 21.16 -13.52 8.05
CA GLU A 431 21.35 -12.25 7.32
C GLU A 431 20.34 -11.15 7.69
N TYR A 432 19.26 -11.46 8.41
CA TYR A 432 18.21 -10.50 8.74
C TYR A 432 18.72 -9.21 9.37
N ARG A 433 19.67 -9.33 10.31
CA ARG A 433 20.22 -8.17 11.02
C ARG A 433 21.06 -7.28 10.11
N ILE A 434 21.91 -7.90 9.28
CA ILE A 434 22.78 -7.16 8.36
C ILE A 434 21.97 -6.53 7.21
N GLU A 435 20.83 -7.13 6.84
CA GLU A 435 19.88 -6.54 5.88
C GLU A 435 19.25 -5.27 6.44
N GLN A 436 18.83 -5.28 7.71
CA GLN A 436 18.33 -4.09 8.38
C GLN A 436 19.40 -2.99 8.50
N ASP A 437 20.62 -3.38 8.88
CA ASP A 437 21.77 -2.47 8.97
C ASP A 437 22.07 -1.86 7.59
N TRP A 438 22.06 -2.65 6.52
CA TRP A 438 22.19 -2.17 5.14
C TRP A 438 21.09 -1.19 4.76
N HIS A 439 19.83 -1.58 5.00
CA HIS A 439 18.68 -0.74 4.66
C HIS A 439 18.75 0.62 5.36
N MET A 440 19.03 0.61 6.66
CA MET A 440 19.17 1.81 7.47
C MET A 440 20.35 2.68 7.01
N MET A 441 21.52 2.10 6.75
CA MET A 441 22.72 2.84 6.38
C MET A 441 22.64 3.39 4.97
N SER A 442 22.10 2.63 4.03
CA SER A 442 21.92 3.07 2.64
C SER A 442 20.92 4.22 2.48
N GLN A 443 19.93 4.32 3.39
CA GLN A 443 19.01 5.45 3.44
C GLN A 443 19.61 6.66 4.15
N ARG A 444 20.34 6.42 5.24
CA ARG A 444 20.87 7.49 6.10
C ARG A 444 22.11 8.16 5.53
N TYR A 445 22.91 7.41 4.78
CA TYR A 445 24.19 7.86 4.22
C TYR A 445 24.32 7.45 2.75
N PRO A 446 23.40 7.88 1.86
CA PRO A 446 23.33 7.40 0.47
C PRO A 446 24.59 7.70 -0.33
N ASP A 447 25.33 8.76 0.04
CA ASP A 447 26.53 9.26 -0.65
C ASP A 447 27.83 8.84 0.06
N SER A 448 27.76 8.02 1.12
CA SER A 448 28.96 7.47 1.76
C SER A 448 29.75 6.62 0.76
N PRO A 449 31.09 6.76 0.70
CA PRO A 449 31.92 5.93 -0.16
C PRO A 449 31.70 4.42 0.02
N ILE A 450 31.49 3.97 1.27
CA ILE A 450 31.17 2.58 1.59
C ILE A 450 29.84 2.16 0.99
N ILE A 451 28.80 2.98 1.16
CA ILE A 451 27.47 2.69 0.60
C ILE A 451 27.50 2.70 -0.92
N LEU A 452 28.19 3.62 -1.54
CA LEU A 452 28.36 3.65 -3.00
C LEU A 452 29.08 2.40 -3.50
N LYS A 453 30.14 1.96 -2.80
CA LYS A 453 30.85 0.71 -3.07
C LYS A 453 29.92 -0.51 -2.97
N CYS A 454 29.14 -0.62 -1.89
CA CYS A 454 28.16 -1.69 -1.70
C CYS A 454 27.08 -1.69 -2.81
N LYS A 455 26.56 -0.52 -3.18
CA LYS A 455 25.63 -0.38 -4.32
C LYS A 455 26.26 -0.84 -5.64
N ALA A 456 27.53 -0.55 -5.87
CA ALA A 456 28.26 -1.00 -7.05
C ALA A 456 28.41 -2.53 -7.08
N ILE A 457 28.71 -3.16 -5.94
CA ILE A 457 28.78 -4.62 -5.79
C ILE A 457 27.41 -5.25 -6.07
N ASP A 458 26.31 -4.72 -5.50
CA ASP A 458 24.96 -5.21 -5.74
C ASP A 458 24.55 -5.07 -7.21
N LYS A 459 24.87 -3.94 -7.82
CA LYS A 459 24.64 -3.71 -9.26
C LYS A 459 25.37 -4.74 -10.10
N ALA A 460 26.65 -4.95 -9.87
CA ALA A 460 27.45 -5.94 -10.60
C ALA A 460 26.96 -7.38 -10.39
N TYR A 461 26.44 -7.70 -9.19
CA TYR A 461 25.81 -8.99 -8.93
C TYR A 461 24.52 -9.17 -9.76
N ARG A 462 23.63 -8.17 -9.76
CA ARG A 462 22.37 -8.22 -10.54
C ARG A 462 22.66 -8.30 -12.05
N GLU A 463 23.63 -7.56 -12.53
CA GLU A 463 24.05 -7.62 -13.94
C GLU A 463 24.56 -9.02 -14.32
N ARG A 464 25.37 -9.66 -13.46
CA ARG A 464 25.82 -11.05 -13.66
C ARG A 464 24.66 -12.05 -13.62
N GLN A 465 23.73 -11.90 -12.68
CA GLN A 465 22.52 -12.75 -12.62
C GLN A 465 21.67 -12.59 -13.88
N THR A 466 21.48 -11.35 -14.33
CA THR A 466 20.72 -11.07 -15.55
C THR A 466 21.43 -11.62 -16.78
N ALA A 467 22.75 -11.47 -16.88
CA ALA A 467 23.55 -12.05 -17.98
C ALA A 467 23.47 -13.58 -17.97
N GLY A 468 23.51 -14.21 -16.79
CA GLY A 468 23.32 -15.65 -16.63
C GLY A 468 21.94 -16.13 -17.10
N LEU A 469 20.87 -15.39 -16.77
CA LEU A 469 19.53 -15.67 -17.28
C LEU A 469 19.47 -15.56 -18.80
N ILE A 470 20.08 -14.52 -19.39
CA ILE A 470 20.10 -14.32 -20.83
C ILE A 470 20.84 -15.48 -21.51
N ALA A 471 22.02 -15.83 -21.03
CA ALA A 471 22.81 -16.95 -21.58
C ALA A 471 22.06 -18.27 -21.52
N GLU A 472 21.36 -18.55 -20.41
CA GLU A 472 20.57 -19.76 -20.26
C GLU A 472 19.34 -19.77 -21.19
N ILE A 473 18.68 -18.61 -21.39
CA ILE A 473 17.60 -18.48 -22.37
C ILE A 473 18.12 -18.76 -23.79
N GLU A 474 19.26 -18.17 -24.16
CA GLU A 474 19.88 -18.39 -25.46
C GLU A 474 20.23 -19.87 -25.67
N ARG A 475 20.88 -20.51 -24.70
CA ARG A 475 21.22 -21.92 -24.74
C ARG A 475 20.00 -22.82 -24.97
N GLN A 476 18.92 -22.62 -24.16
CA GLN A 476 17.70 -23.42 -24.28
C GLN A 476 16.96 -23.18 -25.60
N CYS A 477 16.99 -21.96 -26.11
CA CYS A 477 16.39 -21.66 -27.42
C CYS A 477 17.22 -22.22 -28.59
N GLU A 478 18.55 -22.27 -28.48
CA GLU A 478 19.44 -22.89 -29.46
C GLU A 478 19.31 -24.42 -29.46
N GLU A 479 18.99 -25.02 -28.34
CA GLU A 479 18.61 -26.43 -28.19
C GLU A 479 17.21 -26.75 -28.74
N GLY A 480 16.51 -25.75 -29.31
CA GLY A 480 15.22 -25.92 -29.99
C GLY A 480 13.98 -25.66 -29.12
N LYS A 481 14.12 -25.18 -27.88
CA LYS A 481 12.97 -24.76 -27.08
C LYS A 481 12.41 -23.43 -27.59
N CYS A 482 11.08 -23.32 -27.59
CA CYS A 482 10.42 -22.04 -27.82
C CYS A 482 10.69 -21.08 -26.65
N ILE A 483 11.02 -19.83 -26.92
CA ILE A 483 11.32 -18.81 -25.89
C ILE A 483 10.19 -18.66 -24.86
N SER A 484 8.93 -18.79 -25.28
CA SER A 484 7.78 -18.73 -24.40
C SER A 484 7.64 -19.95 -23.46
N ALA A 485 8.36 -21.03 -23.72
CA ALA A 485 8.41 -22.22 -22.87
C ALA A 485 9.63 -22.24 -21.95
N VAL A 486 10.52 -21.25 -22.05
CA VAL A 486 11.72 -21.13 -21.20
C VAL A 486 11.34 -20.36 -19.93
N TRP A 487 11.53 -21.00 -18.77
CA TRP A 487 11.17 -20.42 -17.48
C TRP A 487 12.01 -19.17 -17.16
N GLU A 488 13.29 -19.16 -17.50
CA GLU A 488 14.21 -18.04 -17.34
C GLU A 488 13.78 -16.84 -18.15
N TRP A 489 13.11 -17.01 -19.31
CA TRP A 489 12.50 -15.95 -20.07
C TRP A 489 11.39 -15.24 -19.30
N HIS A 490 10.51 -15.99 -18.68
CA HIS A 490 9.44 -15.42 -17.85
C HIS A 490 10.02 -14.66 -16.66
N LYS A 491 11.04 -15.21 -16.02
CA LYS A 491 11.74 -14.57 -14.91
C LYS A 491 12.42 -13.26 -15.35
N LEU A 492 13.14 -13.26 -16.47
CA LEU A 492 13.76 -12.06 -17.04
C LEU A 492 12.70 -11.01 -17.40
N TYR A 493 11.63 -11.44 -18.06
CA TYR A 493 10.57 -10.53 -18.49
C TYR A 493 9.80 -9.92 -17.32
N GLN A 494 9.55 -10.66 -16.26
CA GLN A 494 8.88 -10.14 -15.06
C GLN A 494 9.77 -9.21 -14.25
N SER A 495 11.05 -9.56 -14.08
CA SER A 495 11.96 -8.82 -13.19
C SER A 495 12.64 -7.62 -13.87
N HIS A 496 12.80 -7.65 -15.20
CA HIS A 496 13.60 -6.70 -15.97
C HIS A 496 12.93 -6.32 -17.30
N LYS A 497 11.65 -5.94 -17.25
CA LYS A 497 10.77 -5.71 -18.42
C LYS A 497 11.36 -4.75 -19.48
N ASN A 498 12.17 -3.79 -19.05
CA ASN A 498 12.80 -2.78 -19.91
C ASN A 498 14.27 -3.11 -20.25
N HIS A 499 14.73 -4.33 -19.98
CA HIS A 499 16.11 -4.69 -20.25
C HIS A 499 16.37 -4.75 -21.77
N PRO A 500 17.47 -4.16 -22.28
CA PRO A 500 17.77 -4.09 -23.73
C PRO A 500 17.83 -5.45 -24.45
N ALA A 501 18.14 -6.52 -23.72
CA ALA A 501 18.16 -7.88 -24.29
C ALA A 501 16.76 -8.42 -24.63
N ILE A 502 15.68 -7.93 -24.02
CA ILE A 502 14.33 -8.45 -24.25
C ILE A 502 13.88 -8.31 -25.70
N PRO A 503 13.94 -7.14 -26.36
CA PRO A 503 13.59 -7.03 -27.76
C PRO A 503 14.51 -7.86 -28.64
N ILE A 504 15.82 -7.92 -28.35
CA ILE A 504 16.80 -8.71 -29.11
C ILE A 504 16.48 -10.21 -29.04
N LEU A 505 16.22 -10.74 -27.84
CA LEU A 505 15.85 -12.15 -27.65
C LEU A 505 14.52 -12.49 -28.33
N ARG A 506 13.56 -11.58 -28.31
CA ARG A 506 12.28 -11.74 -29.03
C ARG A 506 12.47 -11.78 -30.54
N GLU A 507 13.29 -10.90 -31.08
CA GLU A 507 13.61 -10.87 -32.52
C GLU A 507 14.35 -12.15 -32.95
N LYS A 508 15.35 -12.56 -32.16
CA LYS A 508 16.19 -13.73 -32.46
C LYS A 508 15.44 -15.06 -32.31
N TYR A 509 14.58 -15.19 -31.31
CA TYR A 509 13.98 -16.49 -30.92
C TYR A 509 12.44 -16.48 -30.85
N GLY A 510 11.78 -15.35 -30.96
CA GLY A 510 10.34 -15.20 -30.74
C GLY A 510 9.44 -16.06 -31.64
N ASN A 511 9.93 -16.41 -32.82
CA ASN A 511 9.23 -17.27 -33.78
C ASN A 511 9.90 -18.63 -34.01
N LYS A 512 11.01 -18.94 -33.32
CA LYS A 512 11.73 -20.20 -33.43
C LYS A 512 11.22 -21.20 -32.39
N GLY A 513 10.85 -22.38 -32.81
CA GLY A 513 10.42 -23.48 -31.93
C GLY A 513 8.97 -23.38 -31.46
N ALA A 514 8.15 -22.48 -32.00
CA ALA A 514 6.72 -22.58 -31.83
C ALA A 514 6.28 -23.93 -32.39
N LYS A 515 5.81 -24.85 -31.52
CA LYS A 515 5.18 -26.08 -31.99
C LYS A 515 4.10 -25.69 -32.99
N PRO A 516 3.99 -26.41 -34.13
CA PRO A 516 2.88 -26.18 -35.06
C PRO A 516 1.59 -26.18 -34.22
N ARG A 517 0.72 -25.20 -34.44
CA ARG A 517 -0.56 -25.16 -33.75
C ARG A 517 -1.27 -26.47 -34.05
N VAL A 518 -1.51 -27.27 -33.02
CA VAL A 518 -2.29 -28.50 -33.12
C VAL A 518 -3.61 -28.10 -33.76
N PRO A 519 -4.05 -28.75 -34.84
CA PRO A 519 -5.33 -28.45 -35.46
C PRO A 519 -6.43 -28.50 -34.41
N ILE A 520 -7.41 -27.62 -34.53
CA ILE A 520 -8.46 -27.47 -33.54
C ILE A 520 -9.20 -28.83 -33.35
N ASP A 521 -9.40 -29.55 -34.45
CA ASP A 521 -10.06 -30.86 -34.46
C ASP A 521 -9.31 -31.92 -33.65
N GLU A 522 -7.98 -31.98 -33.76
CA GLU A 522 -7.16 -32.91 -32.99
C GLU A 522 -7.21 -32.59 -31.47
N THR A 523 -7.35 -31.31 -31.13
CA THR A 523 -7.52 -30.92 -29.73
C THR A 523 -8.92 -31.27 -29.25
N LEU A 524 -9.94 -31.06 -30.07
CA LEU A 524 -11.32 -31.41 -29.75
C LEU A 524 -11.49 -32.94 -29.60
N ASP A 525 -10.83 -33.76 -30.44
CA ASP A 525 -10.82 -35.20 -30.29
C ASP A 525 -10.31 -35.63 -28.90
N LYS A 526 -9.19 -35.03 -28.45
CA LYS A 526 -8.62 -35.29 -27.12
C LYS A 526 -9.54 -34.81 -25.99
N VAL A 527 -10.25 -33.71 -26.20
CA VAL A 527 -11.24 -33.19 -25.23
C VAL A 527 -12.44 -34.12 -25.14
N GLU A 528 -12.99 -34.55 -26.26
CA GLU A 528 -14.10 -35.52 -26.31
C GLU A 528 -13.74 -36.86 -25.65
N ASP A 529 -12.53 -37.35 -25.88
CA ASP A 529 -12.05 -38.57 -25.24
C ASP A 529 -11.98 -38.47 -23.72
N VAL A 530 -11.52 -37.32 -23.22
CA VAL A 530 -11.52 -37.06 -21.76
C VAL A 530 -12.95 -36.93 -21.25
N CYS A 531 -13.82 -36.23 -21.94
CA CYS A 531 -15.22 -36.08 -21.55
C CYS A 531 -15.95 -37.41 -21.50
N LYS A 532 -15.74 -38.29 -22.49
CA LYS A 532 -16.31 -39.66 -22.52
C LYS A 532 -15.81 -40.52 -21.38
N LYS A 533 -14.52 -40.41 -21.00
CA LYS A 533 -13.90 -41.19 -19.92
C LYS A 533 -14.29 -40.69 -18.52
N THR A 534 -14.45 -39.39 -18.34
CA THR A 534 -14.61 -38.79 -17.01
C THR A 534 -16.05 -38.36 -16.71
N GLY A 535 -16.90 -38.22 -17.74
CA GLY A 535 -18.25 -37.69 -17.61
C GLY A 535 -18.31 -36.15 -17.46
N TYR A 536 -17.17 -35.47 -17.52
CA TYR A 536 -17.05 -34.02 -17.34
C TYR A 536 -16.13 -33.40 -18.38
N GLN A 537 -16.24 -32.07 -18.57
CA GLN A 537 -15.28 -31.31 -19.36
C GLN A 537 -13.86 -31.44 -18.74
N PRO A 538 -12.77 -31.31 -19.55
CA PRO A 538 -11.39 -31.49 -19.06
C PRO A 538 -11.08 -30.65 -17.81
N ARG A 539 -10.38 -31.24 -16.84
CA ARG A 539 -9.97 -30.62 -15.58
C ARG A 539 -8.46 -30.42 -15.59
N ILE A 540 -7.99 -29.43 -14.83
CA ILE A 540 -6.55 -29.14 -14.69
C ILE A 540 -5.77 -30.33 -14.13
N VAL A 541 -6.40 -31.12 -13.26
CA VAL A 541 -5.81 -32.33 -12.64
C VAL A 541 -5.70 -33.53 -13.58
N ASP A 542 -6.50 -33.58 -14.64
CA ASP A 542 -6.46 -34.68 -15.61
C ASP A 542 -5.36 -34.42 -16.67
N ASN A 543 -5.27 -33.22 -17.18
CA ASN A 543 -4.24 -32.75 -18.10
C ASN A 543 -4.28 -31.22 -18.18
N GLU A 544 -3.32 -30.55 -17.53
CA GLU A 544 -3.24 -29.08 -17.46
C GLU A 544 -3.17 -28.43 -18.85
N SER A 545 -2.37 -28.99 -19.75
CA SER A 545 -2.23 -28.45 -21.12
C SER A 545 -3.52 -28.57 -21.93
N LEU A 546 -4.23 -29.69 -21.81
CA LEU A 546 -5.50 -29.92 -22.49
C LEU A 546 -6.61 -29.05 -21.90
N TYR A 547 -6.63 -28.87 -20.58
CA TYR A 547 -7.58 -27.97 -19.89
C TYR A 547 -7.44 -26.53 -20.40
N HIS A 548 -6.24 -25.99 -20.43
CA HIS A 548 -6.02 -24.63 -20.93
C HIS A 548 -6.31 -24.50 -22.43
N SER A 549 -6.00 -25.54 -23.21
CA SER A 549 -6.33 -25.57 -24.63
C SER A 549 -7.83 -25.57 -24.85
N TRP A 550 -8.59 -26.34 -24.06
CA TRP A 550 -10.05 -26.37 -24.08
C TRP A 550 -10.67 -25.03 -23.73
N LEU A 551 -10.23 -24.38 -22.65
CA LEU A 551 -10.73 -23.06 -22.27
C LEU A 551 -10.48 -22.02 -23.36
N ASN A 552 -9.32 -22.05 -24.01
CA ASN A 552 -8.99 -21.16 -25.10
C ASN A 552 -9.85 -21.42 -26.35
N ILE A 553 -10.12 -22.68 -26.68
CA ILE A 553 -10.99 -23.07 -27.80
C ILE A 553 -12.42 -22.63 -27.52
N LYS A 554 -12.95 -22.93 -26.34
CA LYS A 554 -14.30 -22.55 -25.91
C LYS A 554 -14.52 -21.03 -26.00
N LYS A 555 -13.51 -20.24 -25.56
CA LYS A 555 -13.55 -18.78 -25.62
C LYS A 555 -13.45 -18.22 -27.05
N LYS A 556 -12.62 -18.83 -27.89
CA LYS A 556 -12.30 -18.32 -29.22
C LYS A 556 -13.27 -18.75 -30.31
N TYR A 557 -13.91 -19.90 -30.12
CA TYR A 557 -14.81 -20.53 -31.09
C TYR A 557 -16.12 -21.00 -30.44
N PRO A 558 -16.87 -20.10 -29.78
CA PRO A 558 -18.08 -20.45 -29.04
C PRO A 558 -19.19 -21.00 -29.96
N ASP A 559 -19.17 -20.64 -31.27
CA ASP A 559 -20.15 -21.06 -32.24
C ASP A 559 -19.82 -22.36 -32.98
N ASN A 560 -18.66 -22.95 -32.71
CA ASN A 560 -18.29 -24.24 -33.31
C ASN A 560 -19.21 -25.35 -32.80
N GLU A 561 -19.82 -26.13 -33.69
CA GLU A 561 -20.79 -27.15 -33.34
C GLU A 561 -20.27 -28.19 -32.35
N ARG A 562 -19.01 -28.65 -32.50
CA ARG A 562 -18.39 -29.59 -31.57
C ARG A 562 -18.18 -28.99 -30.19
N VAL A 563 -17.79 -27.72 -30.13
CA VAL A 563 -17.64 -26.99 -28.85
C VAL A 563 -18.99 -26.87 -28.14
N LYS A 564 -20.08 -26.58 -28.88
CA LYS A 564 -21.42 -26.55 -28.33
C LYS A 564 -21.83 -27.93 -27.82
N GLN A 565 -21.68 -28.98 -28.64
CA GLN A 565 -21.99 -30.36 -28.23
C GLN A 565 -21.26 -30.80 -26.97
N ILE A 566 -19.97 -30.50 -26.84
CA ILE A 566 -19.20 -30.82 -25.63
C ILE A 566 -19.72 -30.02 -24.45
N THR A 567 -20.03 -28.72 -24.65
CA THR A 567 -20.50 -27.84 -23.57
C THR A 567 -21.90 -28.22 -23.08
N ASP A 568 -22.79 -28.68 -23.98
CA ASP A 568 -24.17 -29.03 -23.66
C ASP A 568 -24.28 -30.45 -23.08
N ASN A 569 -23.40 -31.37 -23.48
CA ASN A 569 -23.46 -32.77 -23.07
C ASN A 569 -22.63 -33.13 -21.84
N TYR A 570 -21.68 -32.27 -21.45
CA TYR A 570 -20.79 -32.52 -20.32
C TYR A 570 -20.69 -31.32 -19.39
N ASP A 571 -20.98 -31.55 -18.10
CA ASP A 571 -20.90 -30.50 -17.08
C ASP A 571 -19.46 -30.06 -16.80
N VAL A 572 -19.31 -28.81 -16.38
CA VAL A 572 -18.05 -28.35 -15.78
C VAL A 572 -17.92 -28.96 -14.40
N PHE A 573 -16.84 -29.67 -14.16
CA PHE A 573 -16.58 -30.28 -12.85
C PHE A 573 -16.54 -29.19 -11.76
N ASP A 574 -17.44 -29.28 -10.80
CA ASP A 574 -17.42 -28.39 -9.63
C ASP A 574 -16.28 -28.79 -8.67
N PHE A 575 -15.13 -28.20 -8.89
CA PHE A 575 -13.93 -28.40 -8.07
C PHE A 575 -14.12 -27.98 -6.61
N ASN A 576 -14.98 -27.00 -6.34
CA ASN A 576 -15.24 -26.55 -4.98
C ASN A 576 -16.16 -27.52 -4.22
N GLY A 577 -17.19 -28.04 -4.85
CA GLY A 577 -18.07 -29.06 -4.27
C GLY A 577 -17.32 -30.36 -3.99
N THR A 578 -16.57 -30.86 -4.95
CA THR A 578 -15.77 -32.10 -4.79
C THR A 578 -14.64 -31.97 -3.78
N ARG A 579 -13.95 -30.84 -3.74
CA ARG A 579 -12.93 -30.58 -2.72
C ARG A 579 -13.52 -30.47 -1.33
N THR A 580 -14.72 -29.91 -1.20
CA THR A 580 -15.43 -29.84 0.08
C THR A 580 -15.80 -31.23 0.56
N GLU A 581 -16.32 -32.10 -0.29
CA GLU A 581 -16.66 -33.48 0.04
C GLU A 581 -15.41 -34.32 0.34
N SER A 582 -14.32 -34.16 -0.42
CA SER A 582 -13.04 -34.81 -0.15
C SER A 582 -12.47 -34.41 1.22
N ASN A 583 -12.56 -33.14 1.55
CA ASN A 583 -12.13 -32.61 2.85
C ASN A 583 -13.01 -33.13 3.99
N LYS A 584 -14.32 -33.24 3.80
CA LYS A 584 -15.23 -33.88 4.77
C LYS A 584 -14.92 -35.37 4.94
N ALA A 585 -14.68 -36.06 3.84
CA ALA A 585 -14.30 -37.49 3.88
C ALA A 585 -13.01 -37.72 4.67
N ALA A 586 -12.00 -36.85 4.52
CA ALA A 586 -10.76 -36.92 5.30
C ALA A 586 -11.02 -36.78 6.81
N ILE A 587 -11.91 -35.89 7.21
CA ILE A 587 -12.29 -35.71 8.62
C ILE A 587 -13.10 -36.89 9.13
N ARG A 588 -14.06 -37.44 8.35
CA ARG A 588 -14.81 -38.64 8.69
C ARG A 588 -13.84 -39.84 8.93
N THR A 589 -12.90 -40.06 8.02
CA THR A 589 -11.87 -41.09 8.12
C THR A 589 -11.05 -40.89 9.40
N PHE A 590 -10.59 -39.67 9.67
CA PHE A 590 -9.84 -39.39 10.90
C PHE A 590 -10.63 -39.75 12.15
N ILE A 591 -11.92 -39.34 12.22
CA ILE A 591 -12.80 -39.65 13.38
C ILE A 591 -12.98 -41.14 13.53
N THR A 592 -13.22 -41.88 12.42
CA THR A 592 -13.41 -43.33 12.42
C THR A 592 -12.14 -44.07 12.89
N THR A 593 -10.99 -43.62 12.39
CA THR A 593 -9.70 -44.29 12.70
C THR A 593 -9.22 -43.99 14.12
N ASN A 594 -9.42 -42.79 14.62
CA ASN A 594 -8.86 -42.35 15.91
C ASN A 594 -9.87 -42.31 17.05
N GLY A 595 -11.16 -42.53 16.81
CA GLY A 595 -12.22 -42.49 17.81
C GLY A 595 -12.43 -41.10 18.44
N ARG A 596 -11.84 -40.04 17.86
CA ARG A 596 -11.89 -38.66 18.37
C ARG A 596 -11.83 -37.63 17.25
N PHE A 597 -12.19 -36.40 17.55
CA PHE A 597 -12.07 -35.29 16.63
C PHE A 597 -10.62 -34.76 16.52
N PRO A 598 -10.18 -34.25 15.32
CA PRO A 598 -8.83 -33.71 15.13
C PRO A 598 -8.53 -32.53 16.08
N ARG A 599 -7.28 -32.43 16.56
CA ARG A 599 -6.79 -31.35 17.46
C ARG A 599 -5.54 -30.70 16.85
N ARG A 600 -5.21 -29.47 17.28
CA ARG A 600 -3.92 -28.87 16.90
C ARG A 600 -2.76 -29.69 17.47
N PRO A 601 -1.68 -29.91 16.69
CA PRO A 601 -1.33 -29.37 15.36
C PRO A 601 -1.71 -30.30 14.18
N GLU A 602 -2.62 -31.24 14.30
CA GLU A 602 -2.98 -32.21 13.26
C GLU A 602 -3.45 -31.54 11.97
N HIS A 603 -3.08 -32.12 10.82
CA HIS A 603 -3.42 -31.59 9.50
C HIS A 603 -4.94 -31.45 9.31
N GLU A 604 -5.70 -32.47 9.71
CA GLU A 604 -7.15 -32.55 9.60
C GLU A 604 -7.86 -31.47 10.43
N TYR A 605 -7.24 -31.00 11.51
CA TYR A 605 -7.74 -29.85 12.25
C TYR A 605 -7.74 -28.55 11.39
N ASN A 606 -6.70 -28.34 10.61
CA ASN A 606 -6.61 -27.19 9.72
C ASN A 606 -7.64 -27.30 8.58
N VAL A 607 -7.86 -28.50 8.05
CA VAL A 607 -8.90 -28.80 7.06
C VAL A 607 -10.28 -28.48 7.63
N TYR A 608 -10.58 -28.96 8.84
CA TYR A 608 -11.83 -28.62 9.54
C TYR A 608 -12.01 -27.12 9.78
N ALA A 609 -10.97 -26.44 10.23
CA ALA A 609 -11.02 -25.01 10.48
C ALA A 609 -11.36 -24.20 9.22
N GLN A 610 -10.84 -24.63 8.05
CA GLN A 610 -11.18 -24.04 6.76
C GLN A 610 -12.61 -24.36 6.34
N LEU A 611 -13.07 -25.60 6.48
CA LEU A 611 -14.45 -26.00 6.19
C LEU A 611 -15.43 -25.21 7.06
N ARG A 612 -15.19 -25.13 8.37
CA ARG A 612 -16.02 -24.35 9.31
C ARG A 612 -16.12 -22.87 8.92
N LYS A 613 -15.04 -22.29 8.42
CA LYS A 613 -15.01 -20.87 8.00
C LYS A 613 -15.80 -20.62 6.72
N ARG A 614 -15.71 -21.56 5.75
CA ARG A 614 -16.25 -21.37 4.39
C ARG A 614 -17.67 -21.93 4.22
N HIS A 615 -17.98 -23.00 4.92
CA HIS A 615 -19.23 -23.77 4.79
C HIS A 615 -19.96 -23.91 6.12
N ARG A 616 -20.05 -22.81 6.88
CA ARG A 616 -20.63 -22.80 8.22
C ARG A 616 -22.06 -23.30 8.31
N ASN A 617 -22.85 -23.16 7.24
CA ASN A 617 -24.25 -23.57 7.17
C ASN A 617 -24.44 -25.01 6.67
N ASP A 618 -23.38 -25.73 6.36
CA ASP A 618 -23.44 -27.14 5.93
C ASP A 618 -23.91 -28.01 7.11
N PRO A 619 -24.93 -28.89 6.93
CA PRO A 619 -25.54 -29.65 8.01
C PRO A 619 -24.56 -30.54 8.76
N GLU A 620 -23.65 -31.19 8.05
CA GLU A 620 -22.64 -32.08 8.64
C GLU A 620 -21.58 -31.32 9.43
N ILE A 621 -21.17 -30.17 8.95
CA ILE A 621 -20.24 -29.28 9.65
C ILE A 621 -20.91 -28.72 10.92
N GLN A 622 -22.18 -28.41 10.86
CA GLN A 622 -22.98 -28.00 12.03
C GLN A 622 -23.08 -29.11 13.07
N GLU A 623 -23.26 -30.35 12.63
CA GLU A 623 -23.27 -31.51 13.52
C GLU A 623 -21.92 -31.70 14.22
N TRP A 624 -20.81 -31.55 13.48
CA TRP A 624 -19.47 -31.58 14.07
C TRP A 624 -19.23 -30.45 15.07
N ILE A 625 -19.71 -29.24 14.78
CA ILE A 625 -19.64 -28.10 15.71
C ILE A 625 -20.43 -28.39 16.99
N LYS A 626 -21.62 -28.99 16.87
CA LYS A 626 -22.48 -29.34 18.00
C LYS A 626 -21.90 -30.46 18.84
N THR A 627 -21.36 -31.48 18.20
CA THR A 627 -20.86 -32.70 18.86
C THR A 627 -19.48 -32.52 19.47
N TYR A 628 -18.60 -31.80 18.79
CA TYR A 628 -17.18 -31.68 19.15
C TYR A 628 -16.71 -30.25 19.40
N GLY A 629 -17.57 -29.25 19.16
CA GLY A 629 -17.29 -27.86 19.48
C GLY A 629 -17.14 -27.70 21.00
N ARG A 630 -16.06 -27.13 21.48
CA ARG A 630 -15.89 -26.83 22.90
C ARG A 630 -16.99 -25.92 23.40
N LYS A 631 -17.55 -26.29 24.56
CA LYS A 631 -18.28 -25.35 25.44
C LYS A 631 -17.36 -24.22 25.86
#